data_7703b934eb52645938f66a163cbb0b95
#
_entry.id   7703b934eb52645938f66a163cbb0b95
#
_cell.length_a   1.000
_cell.length_b   1.000
_cell.length_c   1.000
_cell.angle_alpha   90.00
_cell.angle_beta   90.00
_cell.angle_gamma   90.00
#
_symmetry.space_group_name_H-M   'P 1'
#
loop_
_entity.id
_entity.type
_entity.pdbx_description
1 polymer ?
#
loop_
_entity_poly.entity_id
_entity_poly.type
_entity_poly.pdbx_seq_one_letter_code
_entity_poly.pdbx_strand_id
1 'polypeptide(L)'
;MINKIKYKKALDYTYKLHLKHDRKGEPKIPYYSHLSSVSNYVIENGGTTDEAIGALLHDAVEDQGGIKTLKVIRTKFGSKVATIVKECSDSVVEPKPPWSERKKKYISDIKKKTQSSMFVSLCDKLHNGICIIDDHKRVGKKL
;
A
#
# COMPACT_ATOMS: atom_id res chain seq x y z
N MET A 1 6.52 11.60 -16.33
CA MET A 1 7.62 12.11 -15.46
C MET A 1 7.09 12.32 -14.05
N ILE A 2 7.83 11.89 -13.01
CA ILE A 2 7.42 12.04 -11.61
C ILE A 2 7.63 13.48 -11.13
N ASN A 3 6.58 14.05 -10.53
CA ASN A 3 6.68 15.33 -9.81
C ASN A 3 7.42 15.10 -8.48
N LYS A 4 8.73 15.40 -8.49
CA LYS A 4 9.63 15.12 -7.36
C LYS A 4 9.22 15.85 -6.07
N ILE A 5 8.66 17.06 -6.16
CA ILE A 5 8.24 17.85 -4.98
C ILE A 5 7.02 17.20 -4.32
N LYS A 6 5.99 16.84 -5.12
CA LYS A 6 4.79 16.18 -4.62
C LYS A 6 5.13 14.81 -4.05
N TYR A 7 6.00 14.06 -4.74
CA TYR A 7 6.45 12.74 -4.31
C TYR A 7 7.23 12.80 -2.98
N LYS A 8 8.16 13.76 -2.83
CA LYS A 8 8.88 13.95 -1.55
C LYS A 8 7.93 14.22 -0.38
N LYS A 9 6.90 15.06 -0.57
CA LYS A 9 5.89 15.30 0.49
C LYS A 9 5.17 14.00 0.89
N ALA A 10 4.91 13.12 -0.07
CA ALA A 10 4.30 11.82 0.20
C ALA A 10 5.25 10.88 0.93
N LEU A 11 6.54 10.85 0.57
CA LEU A 11 7.57 10.09 1.30
C LEU A 11 7.63 10.53 2.77
N ASP A 12 7.73 11.83 3.03
CA ASP A 12 7.80 12.37 4.39
C ASP A 12 6.52 12.02 5.20
N TYR A 13 5.36 12.07 4.56
CA TYR A 13 4.09 11.73 5.20
C TYR A 13 4.00 10.22 5.49
N THR A 14 4.35 9.37 4.54
CA THR A 14 4.37 7.92 4.68
C THR A 14 5.31 7.49 5.80
N TYR A 15 6.53 8.04 5.83
CA TYR A 15 7.51 7.74 6.87
C TYR A 15 6.97 8.08 8.27
N LYS A 16 6.39 9.28 8.45
CA LYS A 16 5.80 9.70 9.73
C LYS A 16 4.65 8.79 10.15
N LEU A 17 3.81 8.39 9.21
CA LEU A 17 2.62 7.58 9.45
C LEU A 17 2.98 6.16 9.92
N HIS A 18 4.07 5.60 9.39
CA HIS A 18 4.52 4.23 9.66
C HIS A 18 5.79 4.15 10.53
N LEU A 19 6.15 5.24 11.22
CA LEU A 19 7.41 5.33 12.00
C LEU A 19 7.62 4.20 13.02
N LYS A 20 6.52 3.71 13.61
CA LYS A 20 6.54 2.66 14.64
C LYS A 20 5.98 1.33 14.13
N HIS A 21 5.85 1.18 12.82
CA HIS A 21 5.25 0.01 12.20
C HIS A 21 6.32 -0.84 11.52
N ASP A 22 6.43 -2.09 11.93
CA ASP A 22 7.32 -3.08 11.34
C ASP A 22 6.52 -4.15 10.58
N ARG A 23 7.17 -4.80 9.63
CA ARG A 23 6.65 -5.99 8.97
C ARG A 23 6.55 -7.14 9.98
N LYS A 24 5.62 -8.05 9.73
CA LYS A 24 5.51 -9.30 10.49
C LYS A 24 6.75 -10.16 10.24
N GLY A 25 7.17 -10.93 11.27
CA GLY A 25 8.31 -11.83 11.18
C GLY A 25 9.58 -11.27 11.82
N GLU A 26 10.68 -12.01 11.69
CA GLU A 26 12.03 -11.65 12.16
C GLU A 26 13.03 -11.76 11.01
N PRO A 27 14.05 -10.88 10.93
CA PRO A 27 14.28 -9.70 11.79
C PRO A 27 13.20 -8.64 11.60
N LYS A 28 13.03 -7.73 12.55
CA LYS A 28 12.12 -6.59 12.41
C LYS A 28 12.58 -5.68 11.27
N ILE A 29 11.72 -5.55 10.27
CA ILE A 29 11.96 -4.71 9.10
C ILE A 29 10.95 -3.56 9.12
N PRO A 30 11.40 -2.29 9.09
CA PRO A 30 10.49 -1.15 9.05
C PRO A 30 9.49 -1.27 7.89
N TYR A 31 8.21 -1.07 8.19
CA TYR A 31 7.13 -1.22 7.19
C TYR A 31 7.31 -0.31 5.98
N TYR A 32 7.92 0.84 6.21
CA TYR A 32 8.31 1.79 5.18
C TYR A 32 9.10 1.14 4.02
N SER A 33 9.92 0.11 4.28
CA SER A 33 10.70 -0.57 3.23
C SER A 33 9.80 -1.24 2.19
N HIS A 34 8.68 -1.83 2.64
CA HIS A 34 7.67 -2.39 1.75
C HIS A 34 7.01 -1.31 0.89
N LEU A 35 6.54 -0.24 1.52
CA LEU A 35 5.85 0.85 0.83
C LEU A 35 6.73 1.52 -0.22
N SER A 36 8.00 1.73 0.10
CA SER A 36 9.00 2.26 -0.84
C SER A 36 9.24 1.32 -2.01
N SER A 37 9.38 0.01 -1.76
CA SER A 37 9.59 -0.99 -2.80
C SER A 37 8.41 -1.06 -3.77
N VAL A 38 7.19 -1.06 -3.26
CA VAL A 38 5.98 -1.04 -4.11
C VAL A 38 5.95 0.22 -4.98
N SER A 39 6.26 1.38 -4.40
CA SER A 39 6.32 2.64 -5.13
C SER A 39 7.43 2.66 -6.19
N ASN A 40 8.59 2.07 -5.88
CA ASN A 40 9.69 1.95 -6.85
C ASN A 40 9.28 1.08 -8.04
N TYR A 41 8.62 -0.07 -7.83
CA TYR A 41 8.09 -0.89 -8.92
C TYR A 41 7.12 -0.10 -9.81
N VAL A 42 6.24 0.71 -9.21
CA VAL A 42 5.32 1.57 -9.97
C VAL A 42 6.10 2.55 -10.85
N ILE A 43 7.12 3.23 -10.29
CA ILE A 43 7.93 4.22 -11.01
C ILE A 43 8.73 3.56 -12.14
N GLU A 44 9.41 2.46 -11.85
CA GLU A 44 10.26 1.73 -12.80
C GLU A 44 9.47 1.12 -13.97
N ASN A 45 8.18 0.85 -13.77
CA ASN A 45 7.27 0.36 -14.80
C ASN A 45 6.38 1.45 -15.41
N GLY A 46 6.83 2.71 -15.38
CA GLY A 46 6.21 3.81 -16.11
C GLY A 46 5.00 4.46 -15.45
N GLY A 47 4.79 4.20 -14.16
CA GLY A 47 3.67 4.78 -13.41
C GLY A 47 3.74 6.30 -13.28
N THR A 48 2.59 6.89 -13.08
CA THR A 48 2.40 8.32 -12.86
C THR A 48 2.77 8.73 -11.43
N THR A 49 2.90 10.04 -11.19
CA THR A 49 3.10 10.58 -9.83
C THR A 49 2.01 10.15 -8.86
N ASP A 50 0.74 10.15 -9.29
CA ASP A 50 -0.38 9.79 -8.42
C ASP A 50 -0.39 8.29 -8.09
N GLU A 51 0.01 7.43 -9.02
CA GLU A 51 0.16 5.99 -8.78
C GLU A 51 1.35 5.70 -7.85
N ALA A 52 2.48 6.36 -8.04
CA ALA A 52 3.64 6.22 -7.16
C ALA A 52 3.32 6.67 -5.72
N ILE A 53 2.58 7.78 -5.55
CA ILE A 53 2.11 8.24 -4.24
C ILE A 53 1.04 7.30 -3.68
N GLY A 54 0.12 6.81 -4.52
CA GLY A 54 -0.85 5.80 -4.15
C GLY A 54 -0.19 4.53 -3.60
N ALA A 55 0.90 4.10 -4.25
CA ALA A 55 1.71 2.97 -3.81
C ALA A 55 2.40 3.20 -2.45
N LEU A 56 2.92 4.40 -2.18
CA LEU A 56 3.46 4.75 -0.86
C LEU A 56 2.40 4.68 0.25
N LEU A 57 1.15 4.94 -0.08
CA LEU A 57 0.06 5.12 0.88
C LEU A 57 -0.98 4.00 0.86
N HIS A 58 -0.78 2.93 0.07
CA HIS A 58 -1.82 1.93 -0.19
C HIS A 58 -2.34 1.23 1.07
N ASP A 59 -1.49 1.03 2.10
CA ASP A 59 -1.87 0.42 3.38
C ASP A 59 -2.22 1.44 4.47
N ALA A 60 -2.08 2.76 4.18
CA ALA A 60 -2.26 3.80 5.19
C ALA A 60 -3.65 3.81 5.82
N VAL A 61 -4.69 3.54 5.05
CA VAL A 61 -6.07 3.53 5.53
C VAL A 61 -6.35 2.28 6.35
N GLU A 62 -5.84 1.13 5.89
CA GLU A 62 -6.07 -0.15 6.57
C GLU A 62 -5.36 -0.21 7.92
N ASP A 63 -4.17 0.36 8.04
CA ASP A 63 -3.29 0.21 9.19
C ASP A 63 -3.19 1.45 10.09
N GLN A 64 -3.58 2.63 9.61
CA GLN A 64 -3.27 3.91 10.27
C GLN A 64 -4.47 4.86 10.33
N GLY A 65 -5.64 4.38 10.73
CA GLY A 65 -6.76 5.26 11.14
C GLY A 65 -7.93 5.37 10.14
N GLY A 66 -8.09 4.44 9.24
CA GLY A 66 -9.31 4.26 8.45
C GLY A 66 -9.73 5.47 7.64
N ILE A 67 -11.02 5.77 7.66
CA ILE A 67 -11.63 6.85 6.87
C ILE A 67 -11.07 8.25 7.19
N LYS A 68 -10.58 8.47 8.41
CA LYS A 68 -9.98 9.76 8.80
C LYS A 68 -8.69 9.99 8.02
N THR A 69 -7.83 8.97 7.94
CA THR A 69 -6.59 9.00 7.17
C THR A 69 -6.88 9.18 5.67
N LEU A 70 -7.90 8.51 5.14
CA LEU A 70 -8.31 8.68 3.74
C LEU A 70 -8.70 10.14 3.42
N LYS A 71 -9.43 10.82 4.32
CA LYS A 71 -9.76 12.25 4.15
C LYS A 71 -8.51 13.12 4.11
N VAL A 72 -7.54 12.88 5.00
CA VAL A 72 -6.26 13.61 5.01
C VAL A 72 -5.47 13.37 3.71
N ILE A 73 -5.41 12.13 3.22
CA ILE A 73 -4.76 11.78 1.96
C ILE A 73 -5.41 12.54 0.79
N ARG A 74 -6.74 12.57 0.74
CA ARG A 74 -7.48 13.33 -0.29
C ARG A 74 -7.13 14.81 -0.29
N THR A 75 -7.07 15.45 0.88
CA THR A 75 -6.73 16.87 1.02
C THR A 75 -5.27 17.16 0.62
N LYS A 76 -4.34 16.29 1.00
CA LYS A 76 -2.89 16.51 0.76
C LYS A 76 -2.44 16.15 -0.65
N PHE A 77 -2.98 15.08 -1.22
CA PHE A 77 -2.45 14.47 -2.44
C PHE A 77 -3.47 14.40 -3.59
N GLY A 78 -4.74 14.69 -3.32
CA GLY A 78 -5.79 14.78 -4.32
C GLY A 78 -6.66 13.54 -4.42
N SER A 79 -7.76 13.66 -5.20
CA SER A 79 -8.80 12.63 -5.31
C SER A 79 -8.30 11.35 -5.98
N LYS A 80 -7.42 11.44 -6.99
CA LYS A 80 -6.86 10.26 -7.68
C LYS A 80 -6.07 9.38 -6.72
N VAL A 81 -5.17 9.97 -5.92
CA VAL A 81 -4.40 9.24 -4.90
C VAL A 81 -5.34 8.61 -3.88
N ALA A 82 -6.33 9.37 -3.38
CA ALA A 82 -7.30 8.85 -2.42
C ALA A 82 -8.14 7.69 -2.98
N THR A 83 -8.48 7.72 -4.26
CA THR A 83 -9.18 6.60 -4.93
C THR A 83 -8.29 5.36 -4.99
N ILE A 84 -7.03 5.49 -5.41
CA ILE A 84 -6.07 4.39 -5.45
C ILE A 84 -5.94 3.75 -4.06
N VAL A 85 -5.69 4.56 -3.03
CA VAL A 85 -5.53 4.08 -1.66
C VAL A 85 -6.79 3.38 -1.15
N LYS A 86 -7.97 3.96 -1.38
CA LYS A 86 -9.26 3.34 -1.00
C LYS A 86 -9.47 1.98 -1.68
N GLU A 87 -9.21 1.90 -2.97
CA GLU A 87 -9.42 0.67 -3.75
C GLU A 87 -8.35 -0.41 -3.47
N CYS A 88 -7.16 -0.03 -3.01
CA CYS A 88 -6.14 -0.97 -2.54
C CYS A 88 -6.45 -1.53 -1.15
N SER A 89 -7.18 -0.80 -0.31
CA SER A 89 -7.56 -1.22 1.03
C SER A 89 -8.67 -2.28 1.00
N ASP A 90 -8.57 -3.32 1.79
CA ASP A 90 -9.63 -4.34 1.93
C ASP A 90 -10.71 -3.95 2.95
N SER A 91 -10.43 -2.96 3.81
CA SER A 91 -11.40 -2.35 4.71
C SER A 91 -11.02 -0.90 5.02
N VAL A 92 -12.02 -0.04 5.05
CA VAL A 92 -11.90 1.37 5.50
C VAL A 92 -12.68 1.63 6.79
N VAL A 93 -13.30 0.59 7.37
CA VAL A 93 -14.14 0.67 8.57
C VAL A 93 -13.46 0.05 9.78
N GLU A 94 -13.81 0.56 10.95
CA GLU A 94 -13.40 0.04 12.26
C GLU A 94 -14.68 -0.27 13.09
N PRO A 95 -14.73 -1.44 13.75
CA PRO A 95 -13.78 -2.55 13.69
C PRO A 95 -13.77 -3.24 12.32
N LYS A 96 -12.61 -3.82 11.94
CA LYS A 96 -12.49 -4.53 10.66
C LYS A 96 -13.35 -5.80 10.66
N PRO A 97 -14.10 -6.09 9.57
CA PRO A 97 -14.78 -7.38 9.41
C PRO A 97 -13.80 -8.56 9.43
N PRO A 98 -14.28 -9.81 9.61
CA PRO A 98 -13.45 -11.00 9.56
C PRO A 98 -12.58 -11.08 8.30
N TRP A 99 -11.36 -11.59 8.45
CA TRP A 99 -10.37 -11.62 7.35
C TRP A 99 -10.93 -12.29 6.08
N SER A 100 -11.61 -13.43 6.22
CA SER A 100 -12.17 -14.17 5.08
C SER A 100 -13.21 -13.36 4.30
N GLU A 101 -14.07 -12.63 4.99
CA GLU A 101 -15.10 -11.78 4.37
C GLU A 101 -14.46 -10.61 3.61
N ARG A 102 -13.46 -9.95 4.23
CA ARG A 102 -12.71 -8.87 3.60
C ARG A 102 -12.02 -9.34 2.32
N LYS A 103 -11.36 -10.51 2.34
CA LYS A 103 -10.67 -11.06 1.18
C LYS A 103 -11.64 -11.49 0.08
N LYS A 104 -12.77 -12.12 0.40
CA LYS A 104 -13.83 -12.44 -0.57
C LYS A 104 -14.34 -11.17 -1.26
N LYS A 105 -14.65 -10.13 -0.47
CA LYS A 105 -15.09 -8.85 -0.99
C LYS A 105 -14.01 -8.20 -1.88
N TYR A 106 -12.77 -8.15 -1.43
CA TYR A 106 -11.65 -7.60 -2.19
C TYR A 106 -11.50 -8.26 -3.56
N ILE A 107 -11.58 -9.60 -3.61
CA ILE A 107 -11.48 -10.37 -4.85
C ILE A 107 -12.68 -10.08 -5.78
N SER A 108 -13.90 -10.05 -5.24
CA SER A 108 -15.11 -9.75 -6.04
C SER A 108 -15.09 -8.33 -6.64
N ASP A 109 -14.44 -7.39 -5.96
CA ASP A 109 -14.38 -6.00 -6.37
C ASP A 109 -13.19 -5.68 -7.32
N ILE A 110 -12.27 -6.64 -7.55
CA ILE A 110 -11.08 -6.42 -8.41
C ILE A 110 -11.47 -5.83 -9.78
N LYS A 111 -12.49 -6.40 -10.43
CA LYS A 111 -12.93 -5.96 -11.77
C LYS A 111 -13.55 -4.55 -11.79
N LYS A 112 -13.89 -4.00 -10.64
CA LYS A 112 -14.49 -2.66 -10.50
C LYS A 112 -13.45 -1.58 -10.21
N LYS A 113 -12.20 -1.98 -9.93
CA LYS A 113 -11.11 -1.06 -9.60
C LYS A 113 -10.65 -0.30 -10.84
N THR A 114 -10.15 0.91 -10.61
CA THR A 114 -9.45 1.67 -11.67
C THR A 114 -8.17 0.94 -12.10
N GLN A 115 -7.73 1.20 -13.33
CA GLN A 115 -6.46 0.64 -13.84
C GLN A 115 -5.28 1.01 -12.93
N SER A 116 -5.23 2.26 -12.45
CA SER A 116 -4.20 2.72 -11.52
C SER A 116 -4.18 1.91 -10.22
N SER A 117 -5.36 1.62 -9.66
CA SER A 117 -5.44 0.80 -8.44
C SER A 117 -5.09 -0.66 -8.68
N MET A 118 -5.44 -1.22 -9.83
CA MET A 118 -5.02 -2.57 -10.21
C MET A 118 -3.50 -2.64 -10.38
N PHE A 119 -2.89 -1.64 -11.02
CA PHE A 119 -1.45 -1.57 -11.22
C PHE A 119 -0.70 -1.48 -9.88
N VAL A 120 -1.12 -0.61 -8.97
CA VAL A 120 -0.54 -0.52 -7.62
C VAL A 120 -0.74 -1.83 -6.85
N SER A 121 -1.93 -2.43 -6.90
CA SER A 121 -2.20 -3.73 -6.27
C SER A 121 -1.32 -4.84 -6.82
N LEU A 122 -1.03 -4.86 -8.13
CA LEU A 122 -0.12 -5.82 -8.73
C LEU A 122 1.30 -5.66 -8.19
N CYS A 123 1.82 -4.43 -8.12
CA CYS A 123 3.14 -4.15 -7.57
C CYS A 123 3.24 -4.56 -6.09
N ASP A 124 2.19 -4.33 -5.29
CA ASP A 124 2.11 -4.81 -3.90
C ASP A 124 2.19 -6.35 -3.83
N LYS A 125 1.38 -7.06 -4.62
CA LYS A 125 1.38 -8.53 -4.62
C LYS A 125 2.70 -9.11 -5.09
N LEU A 126 3.34 -8.49 -6.09
CA LEU A 126 4.67 -8.86 -6.55
C LEU A 126 5.71 -8.75 -5.42
N HIS A 127 5.78 -7.60 -4.75
CA HIS A 127 6.71 -7.41 -3.64
C HIS A 127 6.44 -8.38 -2.49
N ASN A 128 5.17 -8.58 -2.11
CA ASN A 128 4.81 -9.54 -1.06
C ASN A 128 5.21 -10.97 -1.45
N GLY A 129 5.00 -11.38 -2.71
CA GLY A 129 5.41 -12.69 -3.20
C GLY A 129 6.92 -12.91 -3.12
N ILE A 130 7.72 -11.91 -3.51
CA ILE A 130 9.18 -11.94 -3.39
C ILE A 130 9.59 -12.08 -1.92
N CYS A 131 9.02 -11.29 -1.01
CA CYS A 131 9.32 -11.37 0.40
C CYS A 131 8.99 -12.75 0.99
N ILE A 132 7.86 -13.35 0.62
CA ILE A 132 7.48 -14.70 1.08
C ILE A 132 8.49 -15.74 0.62
N ILE A 133 8.93 -15.69 -0.64
CA ILE A 133 9.95 -16.59 -1.18
C ILE A 133 11.27 -16.44 -0.42
N ASP A 134 11.70 -15.20 -0.17
CA ASP A 134 12.96 -14.94 0.52
C ASP A 134 12.88 -15.34 2.01
N ASP A 135 11.77 -15.09 2.65
CA ASP A 135 11.51 -15.56 4.03
C ASP A 135 11.51 -17.09 4.10
N HIS A 136 10.88 -17.76 3.15
CA HIS A 136 10.89 -19.23 3.08
C HIS A 136 12.31 -19.78 2.90
N LYS A 137 13.14 -19.17 2.06
CA LYS A 137 14.55 -19.57 1.89
C LYS A 137 15.35 -19.41 3.19
N ARG A 138 15.04 -18.37 3.98
CA ARG A 138 15.77 -18.04 5.20
C ARG A 138 15.35 -18.90 6.40
N VAL A 139 14.05 -19.11 6.60
CA VAL A 139 13.51 -19.78 7.81
C VAL A 139 12.84 -21.14 7.53
N GLY A 140 12.74 -21.53 6.29
CA GLY A 140 12.11 -22.80 5.88
C GLY A 140 10.61 -22.84 6.17
N LYS A 141 10.11 -24.04 6.49
CA LYS A 141 8.67 -24.27 6.77
C LYS A 141 8.17 -23.68 8.10
N LYS A 142 8.96 -22.88 8.79
CA LYS A 142 8.58 -22.19 10.04
C LYS A 142 7.92 -20.83 9.81
N LEU A 143 7.51 -20.55 8.56
CA LEU A 143 6.72 -19.38 8.22
C LEU A 143 5.29 -19.48 8.73
#